data_eff368df2a109e7d191ebbd3cd57b890
#
_entry.id   eff368df2a109e7d191ebbd3cd57b890
#
_cell.length_a   1.000
_cell.length_b   1.000
_cell.length_c   1.000
_cell.angle_alpha   90.00
_cell.angle_beta   90.00
_cell.angle_gamma   90.00
#
_symmetry.space_group_name_H-M   'P 1'
#
loop_
_entity.id
_entity.type
_entity.pdbx_description
1 polymer ?
#
loop_
_entity_poly.entity_id
_entity_poly.type
_entity_poly.pdbx_seq_one_letter_code
_entity_poly.pdbx_strand_id
1 'polypeptide(L)'
;MDNQDLRKIQDRIGYEFKNFDLLEQAFVRKSYAREKGGEHNEILEFIGDKVLDMIAVKFLTDKYGYYCHECSDFDSKNDFDEFCCERTEGQLTELKKLLVKKDTLADVIGRLQLNQYLIMGKGDSKNNVGNESSVKEDLFEAFIGAVALDSDWNWDEISSTVEYMLEPEKRISKNEEKNYVELIQEWSLKRYNELPDIHSDNSNYYDETSLLHYANEIRSVPKRDPNVHIINVQEYPKTHFVSKLRLRGIDKLFVGYGSSKNAARKDACELAYHYLDNNNLLFSIQDEIENPSRDRAINQLETLARRGYFSIPTYKFEQEYDNNGNPVWKCECYIEKVKYYYFSTSSSKKEAKKSAAFDMLLYVLGYEKED
;
A
#
# COMPACT_ATOMS: atom_id res chain seq x y z
N MET A 1 -1.38 15.04 36.53
CA MET A 1 -2.69 15.19 35.82
C MET A 1 -3.85 14.96 36.78
N ASP A 2 -5.06 15.49 36.49
CA ASP A 2 -6.21 15.12 37.31
C ASP A 2 -6.83 13.78 36.84
N ASN A 3 -7.63 13.16 37.73
CA ASN A 3 -8.25 11.86 37.41
C ASN A 3 -9.25 11.92 36.25
N GLN A 4 -9.80 13.11 35.91
CA GLN A 4 -10.72 13.28 34.81
C GLN A 4 -9.96 13.30 33.47
N ASP A 5 -8.80 13.93 33.45
CA ASP A 5 -7.94 13.98 32.28
C ASP A 5 -7.37 12.57 31.96
N LEU A 6 -6.92 11.84 32.98
CA LEU A 6 -6.43 10.46 32.81
C LEU A 6 -7.49 9.55 32.20
N ARG A 7 -8.76 9.64 32.64
CA ARG A 7 -9.85 8.87 32.00
C ARG A 7 -10.09 9.24 30.55
N LYS A 8 -10.17 10.55 30.24
CA LYS A 8 -10.35 11.03 28.86
C LYS A 8 -9.23 10.55 27.92
N ILE A 9 -8.00 10.52 28.43
CA ILE A 9 -6.85 10.06 27.67
C ILE A 9 -7.02 8.56 27.36
N GLN A 10 -7.32 7.75 28.36
CA GLN A 10 -7.52 6.30 28.18
C GLN A 10 -8.64 5.99 27.18
N ASP A 11 -9.77 6.69 27.27
CA ASP A 11 -10.87 6.56 26.31
C ASP A 11 -10.42 6.86 24.86
N ARG A 12 -9.51 7.84 24.68
CA ARG A 12 -9.00 8.24 23.35
C ARG A 12 -7.98 7.30 22.77
N ILE A 13 -7.19 6.62 23.61
CA ILE A 13 -6.17 5.67 23.17
C ILE A 13 -6.69 4.23 23.12
N GLY A 14 -7.86 3.96 23.73
CA GLY A 14 -8.46 2.62 23.77
C GLY A 14 -7.74 1.64 24.69
N TYR A 15 -7.06 2.14 25.74
CA TYR A 15 -6.32 1.32 26.69
C TYR A 15 -6.51 1.83 28.12
N GLU A 16 -6.78 0.92 29.08
CA GLU A 16 -6.91 1.21 30.50
C GLU A 16 -5.60 0.86 31.24
N PHE A 17 -4.90 1.88 31.72
CA PHE A 17 -3.64 1.70 32.46
C PHE A 17 -3.87 1.16 33.86
N LYS A 18 -3.08 0.15 34.25
CA LYS A 18 -2.95 -0.38 35.58
C LYS A 18 -2.08 0.54 36.44
N ASN A 19 -1.04 1.10 35.84
CA ASN A 19 -0.09 2.04 36.43
C ASN A 19 -0.21 3.42 35.81
N PHE A 20 -0.88 4.34 36.49
CA PHE A 20 -1.04 5.73 36.03
C PHE A 20 0.26 6.53 35.96
N ASP A 21 1.28 6.14 36.74
CA ASP A 21 2.58 6.83 36.69
C ASP A 21 3.26 6.63 35.34
N LEU A 22 3.11 5.46 34.71
CA LEU A 22 3.58 5.22 33.34
C LEU A 22 2.84 6.08 32.32
N LEU A 23 1.52 6.21 32.47
CA LEU A 23 0.71 7.08 31.61
C LEU A 23 1.16 8.54 31.76
N GLU A 24 1.33 9.04 32.98
CA GLU A 24 1.81 10.42 33.20
C GLU A 24 3.23 10.63 32.65
N GLN A 25 4.13 9.67 32.84
CA GLN A 25 5.50 9.74 32.35
C GLN A 25 5.54 9.91 30.81
N ALA A 26 4.63 9.26 30.07
CA ALA A 26 4.57 9.41 28.61
C ALA A 26 4.35 10.88 28.17
N PHE A 27 3.70 11.69 29.00
CA PHE A 27 3.48 13.11 28.74
C PHE A 27 4.63 14.02 29.21
N VAL A 28 5.56 13.54 30.03
CA VAL A 28 6.60 14.37 30.62
C VAL A 28 7.76 14.53 29.63
N ARG A 29 7.95 15.76 29.13
CA ARG A 29 9.10 16.10 28.28
C ARG A 29 10.37 16.29 29.10
N LYS A 30 11.51 15.96 28.50
CA LYS A 30 12.85 16.16 29.08
C LYS A 30 13.09 17.61 29.56
N SER A 31 12.52 18.59 28.91
CA SER A 31 12.64 20.01 29.30
C SER A 31 12.02 20.25 30.69
N TYR A 32 10.90 19.62 30.99
CA TYR A 32 10.28 19.69 32.30
C TYR A 32 11.10 18.96 33.37
N ALA A 33 11.56 17.74 33.08
CA ALA A 33 12.38 16.96 34.00
C ALA A 33 13.69 17.67 34.35
N ARG A 34 14.30 18.42 33.42
CA ARG A 34 15.47 19.26 33.70
C ARG A 34 15.19 20.42 34.66
N GLU A 35 13.97 20.97 34.63
CA GLU A 35 13.58 22.09 35.49
C GLU A 35 13.08 21.62 36.87
N LYS A 36 12.42 20.46 36.94
CA LYS A 36 11.69 20.00 38.12
C LYS A 36 12.19 18.70 38.71
N GLY A 37 13.04 17.98 38.00
CA GLY A 37 13.45 16.61 38.34
C GLY A 37 12.39 15.59 37.91
N GLY A 38 12.70 14.33 38.11
CA GLY A 38 11.84 13.19 37.76
C GLY A 38 12.19 12.57 36.42
N GLU A 39 11.50 11.49 36.10
CA GLU A 39 11.65 10.77 34.84
C GLU A 39 10.86 11.46 33.70
N HIS A 40 11.27 11.20 32.47
CA HIS A 40 10.65 11.74 31.26
C HIS A 40 10.41 10.64 30.22
N ASN A 41 9.81 11.01 29.09
CA ASN A 41 9.28 10.09 28.10
C ASN A 41 10.31 9.45 27.15
N GLU A 42 11.57 9.92 27.09
CA GLU A 42 12.54 9.45 26.07
C GLU A 42 12.81 7.93 26.13
N ILE A 43 12.77 7.30 27.30
CA ILE A 43 12.92 5.83 27.40
C ILE A 43 11.68 5.12 26.92
N LEU A 44 10.48 5.66 27.19
CA LEU A 44 9.22 5.11 26.69
C LEU A 44 9.14 5.27 25.16
N GLU A 45 9.56 6.41 24.60
CA GLU A 45 9.72 6.67 23.17
C GLU A 45 10.63 5.62 22.52
N PHE A 46 11.82 5.40 23.08
CA PHE A 46 12.77 4.40 22.56
C PHE A 46 12.18 3.00 22.51
N ILE A 47 11.42 2.59 23.54
CA ILE A 47 10.73 1.29 23.59
C ILE A 47 9.62 1.27 22.54
N GLY A 48 8.81 2.32 22.50
CA GLY A 48 7.61 2.40 21.67
C GLY A 48 7.93 2.43 20.18
N ASP A 49 8.99 3.10 19.75
CA ASP A 49 9.46 3.08 18.35
C ASP A 49 9.68 1.63 17.86
N LYS A 50 10.35 0.80 18.65
CA LYS A 50 10.62 -0.59 18.26
C LYS A 50 9.38 -1.48 18.31
N VAL A 51 8.54 -1.27 19.31
CA VAL A 51 7.26 -1.98 19.45
C VAL A 51 6.33 -1.62 18.28
N LEU A 52 6.21 -0.34 17.96
CA LEU A 52 5.40 0.15 16.85
C LEU A 52 5.84 -0.43 15.50
N ASP A 53 7.14 -0.43 15.23
CA ASP A 53 7.73 -1.04 14.03
C ASP A 53 7.34 -2.52 13.91
N MET A 54 7.40 -3.27 15.02
CA MET A 54 7.07 -4.70 15.05
C MET A 54 5.57 -4.94 14.88
N ILE A 55 4.71 -4.13 15.51
CA ILE A 55 3.26 -4.21 15.35
C ILE A 55 2.86 -3.89 13.89
N ALA A 56 3.47 -2.88 13.28
CA ALA A 56 3.21 -2.56 11.88
C ALA A 56 3.60 -3.71 10.94
N VAL A 57 4.73 -4.38 11.19
CA VAL A 57 5.14 -5.58 10.43
C VAL A 57 4.15 -6.71 10.66
N LYS A 58 3.78 -6.99 11.93
CA LYS A 58 2.78 -8.02 12.26
C LYS A 58 1.46 -7.76 11.53
N PHE A 59 0.93 -6.56 11.62
CA PHE A 59 -0.32 -6.17 10.94
C PHE A 59 -0.25 -6.43 9.43
N LEU A 60 0.86 -6.05 8.77
CA LEU A 60 1.02 -6.25 7.33
C LEU A 60 1.18 -7.73 6.97
N THR A 61 1.87 -8.51 7.79
CA THR A 61 2.01 -9.95 7.58
C THR A 61 0.72 -10.71 7.83
N ASP A 62 -0.08 -10.31 8.81
CA ASP A 62 -1.41 -10.89 9.06
C ASP A 62 -2.39 -10.55 7.92
N LYS A 63 -2.25 -9.34 7.34
CA LYS A 63 -3.12 -8.88 6.25
C LYS A 63 -2.80 -9.51 4.89
N TYR A 64 -1.53 -9.68 4.55
CA TYR A 64 -1.08 -10.08 3.22
C TYR A 64 -0.35 -11.42 3.19
N GLY A 65 -0.02 -11.98 4.35
CA GLY A 65 0.66 -13.26 4.48
C GLY A 65 -0.32 -14.43 4.62
N TYR A 66 0.11 -15.59 4.16
CA TYR A 66 -0.63 -16.83 4.31
C TYR A 66 0.34 -18.03 4.31
N TYR A 67 -0.10 -19.12 4.90
CA TYR A 67 0.64 -20.39 4.84
C TYR A 67 0.17 -21.24 3.68
N CYS A 68 1.11 -21.79 2.93
CA CYS A 68 0.89 -22.57 1.73
C CYS A 68 1.36 -24.01 1.99
N HIS A 69 0.42 -24.96 2.01
CA HIS A 69 0.73 -26.39 2.19
C HIS A 69 1.37 -27.05 0.96
N GLU A 70 1.33 -26.37 -0.20
CA GLU A 70 1.64 -26.98 -1.49
C GLU A 70 3.04 -26.67 -2.03
N CYS A 71 3.84 -25.88 -1.32
CA CYS A 71 5.17 -25.46 -1.77
C CYS A 71 6.30 -26.41 -1.34
N SER A 72 6.02 -27.43 -0.54
CA SER A 72 7.03 -28.38 -0.09
C SER A 72 7.42 -29.34 -1.23
N ASP A 73 8.69 -29.40 -1.56
CA ASP A 73 9.26 -30.48 -2.38
C ASP A 73 8.91 -31.85 -1.76
N PHE A 74 8.31 -32.71 -2.53
CA PHE A 74 7.78 -34.03 -2.15
C PHE A 74 8.80 -35.01 -1.50
N ASP A 75 10.05 -34.60 -1.40
CA ASP A 75 11.16 -35.44 -0.87
C ASP A 75 11.51 -35.16 0.60
N SER A 76 10.90 -34.15 1.24
CA SER A 76 11.11 -33.89 2.66
C SER A 76 9.95 -34.47 3.47
N LYS A 77 10.24 -35.46 4.31
CA LYS A 77 9.31 -36.02 5.33
C LYS A 77 8.87 -35.04 6.42
N ASN A 78 9.00 -33.75 6.16
CA ASN A 78 8.60 -32.69 7.07
C ASN A 78 7.49 -31.91 6.37
N ASP A 79 6.25 -32.09 6.79
CA ASP A 79 5.10 -31.23 6.50
C ASP A 79 5.34 -29.85 7.13
N PHE A 80 6.17 -29.03 6.50
CA PHE A 80 6.30 -27.61 6.89
C PHE A 80 5.54 -26.78 5.87
N ASP A 81 4.60 -26.00 6.40
CA ASP A 81 3.92 -24.96 5.65
C ASP A 81 4.91 -23.85 5.31
N GLU A 82 5.07 -23.50 4.04
CA GLU A 82 5.85 -22.34 3.64
C GLU A 82 5.01 -21.08 3.84
N PHE A 83 5.63 -20.03 4.41
CA PHE A 83 5.01 -18.72 4.52
C PHE A 83 5.12 -17.97 3.21
N CYS A 84 3.98 -17.58 2.65
CA CYS A 84 3.83 -16.82 1.42
C CYS A 84 3.23 -15.45 1.70
N CYS A 85 3.44 -14.48 0.81
CA CYS A 85 2.88 -13.15 0.96
C CYS A 85 2.42 -12.60 -0.39
N GLU A 86 1.26 -11.95 -0.41
CA GLU A 86 0.70 -11.31 -1.61
C GLU A 86 1.50 -10.07 -2.04
N ARG A 87 2.31 -9.51 -1.16
CA ARG A 87 3.13 -8.31 -1.38
C ARG A 87 4.61 -8.64 -1.36
N THR A 88 5.39 -7.93 -2.17
CA THR A 88 6.85 -8.01 -2.12
C THR A 88 7.39 -7.29 -0.90
N GLU A 89 8.64 -7.60 -0.50
CA GLU A 89 9.34 -6.92 0.59
C GLU A 89 9.35 -5.40 0.40
N GLY A 90 9.63 -4.92 -0.81
CA GLY A 90 9.61 -3.48 -1.12
C GLY A 90 8.24 -2.84 -0.91
N GLN A 91 7.15 -3.51 -1.33
CA GLN A 91 5.77 -3.03 -1.10
C GLN A 91 5.42 -3.01 0.39
N LEU A 92 5.79 -4.05 1.14
CA LEU A 92 5.58 -4.08 2.59
C LEU A 92 6.36 -2.96 3.29
N THR A 93 7.59 -2.69 2.85
CA THR A 93 8.41 -1.60 3.39
C THR A 93 7.77 -0.24 3.15
N GLU A 94 7.22 0.03 1.97
CA GLU A 94 6.51 1.29 1.68
C GLU A 94 5.21 1.42 2.50
N LEU A 95 4.44 0.34 2.64
CA LEU A 95 3.25 0.32 3.49
C LEU A 95 3.61 0.54 4.97
N LYS A 96 4.68 -0.11 5.46
CA LYS A 96 5.17 0.12 6.82
C LYS A 96 5.54 1.59 7.03
N LYS A 97 6.34 2.18 6.12
CA LYS A 97 6.69 3.62 6.18
C LYS A 97 5.45 4.51 6.21
N LEU A 98 4.41 4.19 5.43
CA LEU A 98 3.16 4.95 5.44
C LEU A 98 2.51 4.97 6.83
N LEU A 99 2.54 3.83 7.53
CA LEU A 99 1.92 3.67 8.85
C LEU A 99 2.70 4.38 9.95
N VAL A 100 4.04 4.26 9.95
CA VAL A 100 4.90 4.70 11.07
C VAL A 100 5.68 5.99 10.80
N LYS A 101 5.43 6.69 9.70
CA LYS A 101 6.12 7.96 9.43
C LYS A 101 5.66 9.06 10.38
N LYS A 102 6.58 9.98 10.69
CA LYS A 102 6.37 11.18 11.51
C LYS A 102 5.02 11.87 11.33
N ASP A 103 4.68 12.23 10.09
CA ASP A 103 3.45 12.97 9.80
C ASP A 103 2.20 12.16 10.14
N THR A 104 2.24 10.83 9.96
CA THR A 104 1.14 9.93 10.31
C THR A 104 0.93 9.89 11.82
N LEU A 105 1.99 9.72 12.60
CA LEU A 105 1.91 9.65 14.06
C LEU A 105 1.51 11.02 14.64
N ALA A 106 2.08 12.09 14.11
CA ALA A 106 1.72 13.45 14.51
C ALA A 106 0.25 13.80 14.21
N ASP A 107 -0.29 13.33 13.07
CA ASP A 107 -1.71 13.47 12.72
C ASP A 107 -2.62 12.74 13.73
N VAL A 108 -2.25 11.51 14.11
CA VAL A 108 -3.01 10.75 15.12
C VAL A 108 -3.07 11.50 16.46
N ILE A 109 -1.92 11.94 16.97
CA ILE A 109 -1.85 12.69 18.23
C ILE A 109 -2.65 14.00 18.14
N GLY A 110 -2.60 14.69 16.99
CA GLY A 110 -3.41 15.89 16.75
C GLY A 110 -4.90 15.60 16.70
N ARG A 111 -5.34 14.56 16.00
CA ARG A 111 -6.73 14.09 15.90
C ARG A 111 -7.29 13.70 17.27
N LEU A 112 -6.51 12.98 18.05
CA LEU A 112 -6.87 12.57 19.41
C LEU A 112 -6.70 13.70 20.44
N GLN A 113 -6.16 14.87 20.04
CA GLN A 113 -5.90 16.02 20.90
C GLN A 113 -5.10 15.68 22.17
N LEU A 114 -4.11 14.79 22.04
CA LEU A 114 -3.31 14.32 23.18
C LEU A 114 -2.14 15.28 23.51
N ASN A 115 -1.63 16.01 22.51
CA ASN A 115 -0.55 16.97 22.69
C ASN A 115 -0.87 18.11 23.68
N GLN A 116 -2.13 18.40 23.93
CA GLN A 116 -2.54 19.41 24.93
C GLN A 116 -2.21 19.03 26.39
N TYR A 117 -1.99 17.73 26.65
CA TYR A 117 -1.66 17.21 27.97
C TYR A 117 -0.14 17.13 28.22
N LEU A 118 0.69 17.52 27.25
CA LEU A 118 2.14 17.49 27.40
C LEU A 118 2.61 18.36 28.58
N ILE A 119 3.43 17.77 29.42
CA ILE A 119 4.09 18.42 30.56
C ILE A 119 5.48 18.87 30.11
N MET A 120 5.61 20.17 29.89
CA MET A 120 6.80 20.79 29.26
C MET A 120 7.46 21.83 30.19
N GLY A 121 8.78 22.00 30.02
CA GLY A 121 9.49 23.12 30.62
C GLY A 121 9.00 24.46 30.10
N LYS A 122 9.33 25.55 30.81
CA LYS A 122 8.86 26.90 30.46
C LYS A 122 9.28 27.35 29.05
N GLY A 123 10.46 26.94 28.59
CA GLY A 123 10.96 27.25 27.25
C GLY A 123 10.11 26.61 26.14
N ASP A 124 9.85 25.32 26.25
CA ASP A 124 9.03 24.55 25.30
C ASP A 124 7.59 25.07 25.26
N SER A 125 7.02 25.34 26.43
CA SER A 125 5.66 25.88 26.55
C SER A 125 5.53 27.26 25.89
N LYS A 126 6.52 28.15 26.09
CA LYS A 126 6.53 29.48 25.49
C LYS A 126 6.63 29.44 23.96
N ASN A 127 7.37 28.47 23.43
CA ASN A 127 7.58 28.30 22.00
C ASN A 127 6.54 27.40 21.32
N ASN A 128 5.50 26.92 22.03
CA ASN A 128 4.48 26.01 21.54
C ASN A 128 5.03 24.71 20.91
N VAL A 129 6.15 24.20 21.44
CA VAL A 129 6.87 23.02 20.93
C VAL A 129 5.97 21.77 20.88
N GLY A 130 4.96 21.67 21.76
CA GLY A 130 3.98 20.59 21.75
C GLY A 130 3.12 20.48 20.48
N ASN A 131 3.19 21.44 19.56
CA ASN A 131 2.52 21.40 18.27
C ASN A 131 3.43 20.92 17.14
N GLU A 132 4.72 20.78 17.37
CA GLU A 132 5.67 20.28 16.38
C GLU A 132 5.43 18.80 16.07
N SER A 133 5.57 18.42 14.80
CA SER A 133 5.32 17.04 14.34
C SER A 133 6.25 16.03 15.02
N SER A 134 7.53 16.39 15.26
CA SER A 134 8.45 15.51 15.97
C SER A 134 8.04 15.25 17.42
N VAL A 135 7.53 16.27 18.10
CA VAL A 135 7.08 16.13 19.51
C VAL A 135 5.82 15.29 19.61
N LYS A 136 4.95 15.36 18.61
CA LYS A 136 3.76 14.51 18.54
C LYS A 136 4.11 13.06 18.17
N GLU A 137 5.11 12.87 17.30
CA GLU A 137 5.69 11.55 16.99
C GLU A 137 6.23 10.92 18.28
N ASP A 138 7.17 11.61 18.97
CA ASP A 138 7.75 11.18 20.24
C ASP A 138 6.68 10.79 21.27
N LEU A 139 5.59 11.58 21.33
CA LEU A 139 4.47 11.31 22.25
C LEU A 139 3.71 10.04 21.87
N PHE A 140 3.45 9.80 20.58
CA PHE A 140 2.81 8.57 20.13
C PHE A 140 3.63 7.35 20.52
N GLU A 141 4.93 7.38 20.22
CA GLU A 141 5.85 6.30 20.54
C GLU A 141 5.94 6.08 22.06
N ALA A 142 6.04 7.18 22.84
CA ALA A 142 6.05 7.08 24.29
C ALA A 142 4.78 6.42 24.86
N PHE A 143 3.61 6.66 24.29
CA PHE A 143 2.38 5.93 24.65
C PHE A 143 2.49 4.44 24.41
N ILE A 144 2.98 4.06 23.23
CA ILE A 144 3.10 2.64 22.89
C ILE A 144 4.13 1.95 23.81
N GLY A 145 5.22 2.64 24.15
CA GLY A 145 6.19 2.16 25.13
C GLY A 145 5.58 2.02 26.53
N ALA A 146 4.76 2.98 26.95
CA ALA A 146 4.06 2.90 28.23
C ALA A 146 3.06 1.73 28.27
N VAL A 147 2.26 1.54 27.21
CA VAL A 147 1.34 0.40 27.07
C VAL A 147 2.09 -0.92 27.09
N ALA A 148 3.23 -1.03 26.41
CA ALA A 148 4.03 -2.26 26.41
C ALA A 148 4.51 -2.65 27.81
N LEU A 149 4.96 -1.68 28.61
CA LEU A 149 5.38 -1.93 29.99
C LEU A 149 4.21 -2.21 30.93
N ASP A 150 3.11 -1.45 30.80
CA ASP A 150 1.94 -1.59 31.66
C ASP A 150 1.19 -2.91 31.44
N SER A 151 1.16 -3.39 30.18
CA SER A 151 0.56 -4.67 29.80
C SER A 151 1.44 -5.88 30.07
N ASP A 152 2.66 -5.69 30.59
CA ASP A 152 3.68 -6.76 30.71
C ASP A 152 3.97 -7.43 29.35
N TRP A 153 4.12 -6.62 28.31
CA TRP A 153 4.39 -7.03 26.92
C TRP A 153 3.29 -7.91 26.30
N ASN A 154 2.04 -7.71 26.69
CA ASN A 154 0.90 -8.40 26.10
C ASN A 154 0.67 -7.90 24.67
N TRP A 155 1.06 -8.71 23.68
CA TRP A 155 1.00 -8.35 22.27
C TRP A 155 -0.41 -8.07 21.76
N ASP A 156 -1.43 -8.72 22.28
CA ASP A 156 -2.82 -8.50 21.86
C ASP A 156 -3.33 -7.13 22.36
N GLU A 157 -3.00 -6.75 23.58
CA GLU A 157 -3.34 -5.43 24.14
C GLU A 157 -2.59 -4.32 23.40
N ILE A 158 -1.28 -4.50 23.11
CA ILE A 158 -0.47 -3.53 22.38
C ILE A 158 -0.98 -3.37 20.94
N SER A 159 -1.19 -4.48 20.22
CA SER A 159 -1.70 -4.46 18.85
C SER A 159 -3.05 -3.77 18.77
N SER A 160 -4.00 -4.15 19.65
CA SER A 160 -5.32 -3.53 19.68
C SER A 160 -5.26 -2.03 19.92
N THR A 161 -4.37 -1.56 20.81
CA THR A 161 -4.18 -0.14 21.09
C THR A 161 -3.61 0.61 19.88
N VAL A 162 -2.56 0.04 19.25
CA VAL A 162 -1.96 0.63 18.03
C VAL A 162 -2.99 0.70 16.90
N GLU A 163 -3.72 -0.39 16.66
CA GLU A 163 -4.73 -0.44 15.59
C GLU A 163 -5.88 0.53 15.84
N TYR A 164 -6.33 0.66 17.10
CA TYR A 164 -7.36 1.61 17.48
C TYR A 164 -6.93 3.07 17.23
N MET A 165 -5.70 3.42 17.66
CA MET A 165 -5.17 4.78 17.49
C MET A 165 -4.84 5.08 16.03
N LEU A 166 -4.18 4.16 15.33
CA LEU A 166 -3.59 4.38 14.00
C LEU A 166 -4.58 4.19 12.85
N GLU A 167 -5.61 3.36 13.03
CA GLU A 167 -6.57 2.95 12.00
C GLU A 167 -5.89 2.49 10.69
N PRO A 168 -4.98 1.50 10.75
CA PRO A 168 -4.09 1.16 9.63
C PRO A 168 -4.84 0.75 8.37
N GLU A 169 -5.97 0.03 8.48
CA GLU A 169 -6.82 -0.35 7.33
C GLU A 169 -7.27 0.86 6.52
N LYS A 170 -7.78 1.90 7.20
CA LYS A 170 -8.25 3.12 6.54
C LYS A 170 -7.11 3.88 5.85
N ARG A 171 -5.91 3.87 6.45
CA ARG A 171 -4.74 4.55 5.91
C ARG A 171 -4.20 3.83 4.68
N ILE A 172 -4.14 2.50 4.73
CA ILE A 172 -3.71 1.68 3.60
C ILE A 172 -4.72 1.80 2.46
N SER A 173 -6.02 1.62 2.71
CA SER A 173 -7.06 1.74 1.69
C SER A 173 -7.05 3.11 1.00
N LYS A 174 -6.84 4.18 1.77
CA LYS A 174 -6.70 5.53 1.22
C LYS A 174 -5.44 5.70 0.37
N ASN A 175 -4.37 4.96 0.67
CA ASN A 175 -3.12 4.99 -0.10
C ASN A 175 -3.16 4.04 -1.30
N GLU A 176 -3.96 2.98 -1.24
CA GLU A 176 -4.22 2.04 -2.34
C GLU A 176 -5.16 2.64 -3.40
N GLU A 177 -5.76 3.82 -3.16
CA GLU A 177 -6.37 4.59 -4.25
C GLU A 177 -5.34 4.76 -5.36
N LYS A 178 -5.68 4.25 -6.56
CA LYS A 178 -4.81 4.26 -7.74
C LYS A 178 -4.14 5.63 -7.90
N ASN A 179 -2.82 5.67 -7.89
CA ASN A 179 -2.09 6.88 -8.22
C ASN A 179 -2.10 7.09 -9.75
N TYR A 180 -3.20 7.62 -10.26
CA TYR A 180 -3.39 7.84 -11.69
C TYR A 180 -2.27 8.67 -12.33
N VAL A 181 -1.62 9.55 -11.56
CA VAL A 181 -0.48 10.34 -12.06
C VAL A 181 0.70 9.43 -12.41
N GLU A 182 1.04 8.52 -11.51
CA GLU A 182 2.12 7.54 -11.76
C GLU A 182 1.78 6.58 -12.88
N LEU A 183 0.53 6.07 -12.90
CA LEU A 183 0.07 5.14 -13.94
C LEU A 183 0.14 5.77 -15.34
N ILE A 184 -0.27 7.02 -15.48
CA ILE A 184 -0.21 7.75 -16.76
C ILE A 184 1.23 8.10 -17.14
N GLN A 185 2.07 8.46 -16.17
CA GLN A 185 3.50 8.70 -16.43
C GLN A 185 4.20 7.42 -16.89
N GLU A 186 3.95 6.30 -16.20
CA GLU A 186 4.49 4.99 -16.57
C GLU A 186 4.02 4.58 -17.98
N TRP A 187 2.73 4.73 -18.27
CA TRP A 187 2.17 4.45 -19.61
C TRP A 187 2.87 5.26 -20.68
N SER A 188 3.06 6.57 -20.47
CA SER A 188 3.69 7.46 -21.44
C SER A 188 5.18 7.12 -21.64
N LEU A 189 5.89 6.87 -20.54
CA LEU A 189 7.31 6.47 -20.59
C LEU A 189 7.51 5.13 -21.31
N LYS A 190 6.71 4.11 -21.00
CA LYS A 190 6.80 2.80 -21.66
C LYS A 190 6.53 2.89 -23.17
N ARG A 191 5.54 3.69 -23.59
CA ARG A 191 5.08 3.73 -24.97
C ARG A 191 5.88 4.68 -25.86
N TYR A 192 6.32 5.81 -25.30
CA TYR A 192 6.93 6.91 -26.08
C TYR A 192 8.29 7.36 -25.53
N ASN A 193 8.74 6.80 -24.42
CA ASN A 193 9.95 7.22 -23.70
C ASN A 193 9.94 8.73 -23.33
N GLU A 194 8.75 9.29 -23.14
CA GLU A 194 8.52 10.69 -22.78
C GLU A 194 7.49 10.81 -21.68
N LEU A 195 7.64 11.80 -20.80
CA LEU A 195 6.62 12.12 -19.82
C LEU A 195 5.40 12.77 -20.49
N PRO A 196 4.18 12.60 -19.95
CA PRO A 196 3.00 13.26 -20.46
C PRO A 196 3.09 14.78 -20.28
N ASP A 197 2.52 15.54 -21.21
CA ASP A 197 2.45 17.00 -21.13
C ASP A 197 1.29 17.41 -20.22
N ILE A 198 1.63 17.90 -19.02
CA ILE A 198 0.64 18.31 -18.00
C ILE A 198 0.89 19.75 -17.58
N HIS A 199 -0.04 20.63 -17.91
CA HIS A 199 -0.04 22.02 -17.50
C HIS A 199 -1.14 22.28 -16.48
N SER A 200 -0.77 22.92 -15.34
CA SER A 200 -1.70 23.26 -14.27
C SER A 200 -1.71 24.78 -14.04
N ASP A 201 -2.87 25.40 -14.23
CA ASP A 201 -3.08 26.83 -14.08
C ASP A 201 -3.94 27.16 -12.86
N ASN A 202 -3.71 28.34 -12.25
CA ASN A 202 -4.63 28.97 -11.35
C ASN A 202 -5.73 29.61 -12.18
N SER A 203 -6.91 29.03 -12.23
CA SER A 203 -8.05 29.65 -12.89
C SER A 203 -8.85 30.46 -11.87
N ASN A 204 -8.66 31.79 -11.89
CA ASN A 204 -9.58 32.70 -11.21
C ASN A 204 -10.86 32.97 -12.03
N TYR A 205 -10.95 32.39 -13.22
CA TYR A 205 -12.06 32.57 -14.16
C TYR A 205 -12.50 31.22 -14.69
N TYR A 206 -13.67 30.76 -14.27
CA TYR A 206 -14.42 29.74 -14.97
C TYR A 206 -15.26 30.44 -16.04
N ASP A 207 -14.95 30.19 -17.29
CA ASP A 207 -15.90 30.37 -18.37
C ASP A 207 -16.97 29.27 -18.22
N GLU A 208 -18.25 29.66 -18.12
CA GLU A 208 -19.38 28.73 -18.07
C GLU A 208 -19.35 27.68 -19.18
N THR A 209 -18.79 28.03 -20.33
CA THR A 209 -18.59 27.14 -21.48
C THR A 209 -17.62 25.99 -21.18
N SER A 210 -16.56 26.25 -20.43
CA SER A 210 -15.58 25.21 -20.05
C SER A 210 -16.15 24.24 -19.02
N LEU A 211 -16.98 24.70 -18.11
CA LEU A 211 -17.69 23.86 -17.13
C LEU A 211 -18.77 23.00 -17.80
N LEU A 212 -19.49 23.56 -18.77
CA LEU A 212 -20.49 22.85 -19.58
C LEU A 212 -19.83 21.76 -20.45
N HIS A 213 -18.66 22.02 -20.99
CA HIS A 213 -17.89 21.06 -21.78
C HIS A 213 -17.44 19.89 -20.89
N TYR A 214 -16.91 20.18 -19.71
CA TYR A 214 -16.53 19.19 -18.72
C TYR A 214 -17.71 18.33 -18.25
N ALA A 215 -18.82 19.00 -17.88
CA ALA A 215 -20.05 18.28 -17.47
C ALA A 215 -20.62 17.39 -18.60
N ASN A 216 -20.47 17.77 -19.85
CA ASN A 216 -20.90 16.97 -21.00
C ASN A 216 -19.93 15.82 -21.29
N GLU A 217 -18.62 15.99 -21.09
CA GLU A 217 -17.64 14.89 -21.22
C GLU A 217 -17.83 13.84 -20.14
N ILE A 218 -18.09 14.21 -18.89
CA ILE A 218 -18.42 13.27 -17.80
C ILE A 218 -19.73 12.51 -18.10
N ARG A 219 -20.73 13.17 -18.67
CA ARG A 219 -22.00 12.51 -19.07
C ARG A 219 -21.83 11.50 -20.19
N SER A 220 -20.79 11.62 -21.00
CA SER A 220 -20.49 10.66 -22.09
C SER A 220 -19.72 9.41 -21.62
N VAL A 221 -19.21 9.39 -20.38
CA VAL A 221 -18.61 8.19 -19.77
C VAL A 221 -19.71 7.18 -19.48
N PRO A 222 -19.60 5.92 -19.95
CA PRO A 222 -20.63 4.90 -19.67
C PRO A 222 -20.84 4.73 -18.17
N LYS A 223 -22.09 4.69 -17.71
CA LYS A 223 -22.55 4.57 -16.30
C LYS A 223 -22.14 3.25 -15.60
N ARG A 224 -20.96 2.72 -15.84
CA ARG A 224 -20.53 1.41 -15.31
C ARG A 224 -19.62 1.49 -14.10
N ASP A 225 -19.12 2.66 -13.73
CA ASP A 225 -18.30 2.81 -12.53
C ASP A 225 -19.14 3.51 -11.44
N PRO A 226 -19.53 2.79 -10.36
CA PRO A 226 -20.25 3.39 -9.23
C PRO A 226 -19.42 4.40 -8.45
N ASN A 227 -18.11 4.50 -8.72
CA ASN A 227 -17.19 5.43 -8.07
C ASN A 227 -16.99 6.74 -8.84
N VAL A 228 -17.60 6.90 -10.00
CA VAL A 228 -17.61 8.20 -10.69
C VAL A 228 -18.56 9.13 -9.95
N HIS A 229 -18.04 9.88 -9.00
CA HIS A 229 -18.78 10.96 -8.36
C HIS A 229 -19.17 11.99 -9.41
N ILE A 230 -20.48 12.10 -9.68
CA ILE A 230 -21.03 13.22 -10.45
C ILE A 230 -20.83 14.46 -9.59
N ILE A 231 -19.80 15.23 -9.92
CA ILE A 231 -19.52 16.47 -9.25
C ILE A 231 -20.62 17.45 -9.61
N ASN A 232 -21.41 17.86 -8.60
CA ASN A 232 -22.44 18.85 -8.80
C ASN A 232 -21.78 20.24 -8.99
N VAL A 233 -21.84 20.77 -10.20
CA VAL A 233 -21.20 22.03 -10.60
C VAL A 233 -21.57 23.21 -9.68
N GLN A 234 -22.66 23.12 -8.93
CA GLN A 234 -23.12 24.15 -7.97
C GLN A 234 -22.33 24.19 -6.66
N GLU A 235 -21.52 23.16 -6.33
CA GLU A 235 -20.79 23.05 -5.06
C GLU A 235 -19.32 23.49 -5.13
N TYR A 236 -18.82 23.92 -6.29
CA TYR A 236 -17.43 24.33 -6.42
C TYR A 236 -17.18 25.74 -5.89
N PRO A 237 -16.26 25.93 -4.93
CA PRO A 237 -15.83 27.26 -4.53
C PRO A 237 -15.08 27.94 -5.68
N LYS A 238 -15.17 29.27 -5.73
CA LYS A 238 -14.66 30.16 -6.82
C LYS A 238 -13.14 30.10 -7.09
N THR A 239 -12.36 29.27 -6.40
CA THR A 239 -10.90 29.14 -6.55
C THR A 239 -10.55 27.70 -6.81
N HIS A 240 -10.60 27.26 -8.05
CA HIS A 240 -10.17 25.93 -8.44
C HIS A 240 -8.96 25.99 -9.38
N PHE A 241 -8.14 24.97 -9.27
CA PHE A 241 -7.04 24.74 -10.18
C PHE A 241 -7.54 23.88 -11.32
N VAL A 242 -7.06 24.18 -12.53
CA VAL A 242 -7.33 23.42 -13.74
C VAL A 242 -6.03 22.79 -14.21
N SER A 243 -6.08 21.52 -14.56
CA SER A 243 -4.95 20.78 -15.16
C SER A 243 -5.34 20.27 -16.53
N LYS A 244 -4.49 20.54 -17.52
CA LYS A 244 -4.65 20.07 -18.89
C LYS A 244 -3.59 19.04 -19.19
N LEU A 245 -4.01 17.82 -19.55
CA LEU A 245 -3.13 16.71 -19.88
C LEU A 245 -3.27 16.35 -21.36
N ARG A 246 -2.14 16.24 -22.03
CA ARG A 246 -2.03 15.69 -23.39
C ARG A 246 -1.17 14.45 -23.37
N LEU A 247 -1.66 13.40 -24.02
CA LEU A 247 -0.93 12.16 -24.25
C LEU A 247 -0.51 12.07 -25.72
N ARG A 248 0.74 11.72 -25.94
CA ARG A 248 1.23 11.51 -27.32
C ARG A 248 0.45 10.37 -27.98
N GLY A 249 0.05 10.58 -29.23
CA GLY A 249 -0.74 9.61 -30.00
C GLY A 249 -2.23 9.52 -29.62
N ILE A 250 -2.71 10.39 -28.72
CA ILE A 250 -4.11 10.51 -28.35
C ILE A 250 -4.59 11.92 -28.69
N ASP A 251 -5.54 12.02 -29.60
CA ASP A 251 -6.12 13.30 -30.07
C ASP A 251 -7.14 13.91 -29.09
N LYS A 252 -7.04 13.56 -27.82
CA LYS A 252 -7.94 14.03 -26.77
C LYS A 252 -7.18 14.85 -25.72
N LEU A 253 -7.76 16.00 -25.34
CA LEU A 253 -7.31 16.79 -24.22
C LEU A 253 -8.10 16.38 -22.96
N PHE A 254 -7.40 15.98 -21.90
CA PHE A 254 -8.01 15.67 -20.63
C PHE A 254 -7.87 16.89 -19.71
N VAL A 255 -9.00 17.36 -19.18
CA VAL A 255 -9.05 18.56 -18.34
C VAL A 255 -9.55 18.15 -16.97
N GLY A 256 -8.70 18.27 -15.97
CA GLY A 256 -9.02 17.96 -14.56
C GLY A 256 -9.16 19.22 -13.72
N TYR A 257 -9.97 19.14 -12.68
CA TYR A 257 -10.28 20.22 -11.75
C TYR A 257 -10.00 19.78 -10.31
N GLY A 258 -9.63 20.72 -9.45
CA GLY A 258 -9.39 20.40 -8.05
C GLY A 258 -9.16 21.61 -7.17
N SER A 259 -9.23 21.40 -5.85
CA SER A 259 -8.95 22.42 -4.83
C SER A 259 -7.46 22.78 -4.73
N SER A 260 -6.59 22.04 -5.40
CA SER A 260 -5.14 22.28 -5.50
C SER A 260 -4.63 21.84 -6.87
N LYS A 261 -3.42 22.29 -7.26
CA LYS A 261 -2.75 21.86 -8.50
C LYS A 261 -2.59 20.33 -8.56
N ASN A 262 -2.26 19.70 -7.43
CA ASN A 262 -2.13 18.25 -7.36
C ASN A 262 -3.48 17.54 -7.52
N ALA A 263 -4.55 18.05 -6.91
CA ALA A 263 -5.88 17.48 -7.07
C ALA A 263 -6.36 17.58 -8.53
N ALA A 264 -6.20 18.74 -9.17
CA ALA A 264 -6.56 18.94 -10.57
C ALA A 264 -5.71 18.02 -11.51
N ARG A 265 -4.42 17.83 -11.19
CA ARG A 265 -3.55 16.92 -11.93
C ARG A 265 -3.98 15.46 -11.79
N LYS A 266 -4.33 15.04 -10.57
CA LYS A 266 -4.84 13.68 -10.29
C LYS A 266 -6.11 13.42 -11.08
N ASP A 267 -7.06 14.35 -11.07
CA ASP A 267 -8.34 14.28 -11.79
C ASP A 267 -8.14 14.16 -13.32
N ALA A 268 -7.25 14.98 -13.91
CA ALA A 268 -6.92 14.87 -15.33
C ALA A 268 -6.30 13.52 -15.71
N CYS A 269 -5.42 12.97 -14.84
CA CYS A 269 -4.81 11.67 -15.05
C CYS A 269 -5.81 10.53 -14.88
N GLU A 270 -6.76 10.63 -13.97
CA GLU A 270 -7.84 9.68 -13.78
C GLU A 270 -8.73 9.59 -15.02
N LEU A 271 -9.16 10.73 -15.55
CA LEU A 271 -9.91 10.80 -16.82
C LEU A 271 -9.14 10.17 -17.98
N ALA A 272 -7.83 10.43 -18.07
CA ALA A 272 -6.99 9.84 -19.09
C ALA A 272 -6.85 8.32 -18.93
N TYR A 273 -6.65 7.83 -17.71
CA TYR A 273 -6.55 6.41 -17.41
C TYR A 273 -7.83 5.65 -17.83
N HIS A 274 -9.00 6.15 -17.42
CA HIS A 274 -10.26 5.53 -17.80
C HIS A 274 -10.52 5.59 -19.33
N TYR A 275 -10.07 6.65 -19.99
CA TYR A 275 -10.13 6.70 -21.45
C TYR A 275 -9.26 5.62 -22.09
N LEU A 276 -8.02 5.44 -21.61
CA LEU A 276 -7.11 4.42 -22.13
C LEU A 276 -7.65 3.01 -21.88
N ASP A 277 -8.22 2.76 -20.69
CA ASP A 277 -8.81 1.49 -20.28
C ASP A 277 -10.03 1.15 -21.18
N ASN A 278 -10.96 2.08 -21.33
CA ASN A 278 -12.17 1.90 -22.14
C ASN A 278 -11.89 1.70 -23.64
N ASN A 279 -10.74 2.15 -24.13
CA ASN A 279 -10.33 1.98 -25.52
C ASN A 279 -9.29 0.86 -25.71
N ASN A 280 -9.02 0.04 -24.69
CA ASN A 280 -7.99 -1.02 -24.68
C ASN A 280 -6.59 -0.50 -25.07
N LEU A 281 -6.25 0.71 -24.64
CA LEU A 281 -4.95 1.35 -24.91
C LEU A 281 -3.98 1.25 -23.74
N LEU A 282 -4.41 0.72 -22.57
CA LEU A 282 -3.52 0.35 -21.47
C LEU A 282 -2.63 -0.82 -21.89
N PHE A 283 -1.48 -0.94 -21.23
CA PHE A 283 -0.64 -2.10 -21.46
C PHE A 283 -1.34 -3.36 -20.98
N SER A 284 -1.40 -4.34 -21.87
CA SER A 284 -1.84 -5.70 -21.54
C SER A 284 -0.67 -6.51 -20.97
N ILE A 285 -0.98 -7.66 -20.38
CA ILE A 285 0.04 -8.61 -19.92
C ILE A 285 0.98 -9.03 -21.08
N GLN A 286 0.50 -9.00 -22.32
CA GLN A 286 1.28 -9.31 -23.52
C GLN A 286 2.39 -8.28 -23.77
N ASP A 287 2.13 -7.00 -23.48
CA ASP A 287 3.11 -5.93 -23.66
C ASP A 287 4.27 -5.97 -22.65
N GLU A 288 4.11 -6.74 -21.56
CA GLU A 288 5.13 -6.88 -20.51
C GLU A 288 6.24 -7.85 -20.88
N ILE A 289 5.99 -8.75 -21.83
CA ILE A 289 6.94 -9.78 -22.25
C ILE A 289 7.08 -9.77 -23.78
N GLU A 290 8.02 -9.00 -24.29
CA GLU A 290 8.27 -8.89 -25.74
C GLU A 290 8.65 -10.21 -26.42
N ASN A 291 9.39 -11.07 -25.71
CA ASN A 291 9.92 -12.31 -26.27
C ASN A 291 9.75 -13.46 -25.25
N PRO A 292 8.62 -14.18 -25.26
CA PRO A 292 8.44 -15.36 -24.43
C PRO A 292 9.54 -16.42 -24.77
N SER A 293 10.22 -16.92 -23.76
CA SER A 293 11.31 -17.85 -23.97
C SER A 293 11.26 -18.96 -22.92
N ARG A 294 11.34 -20.22 -23.38
CA ARG A 294 11.34 -21.40 -22.52
C ARG A 294 12.42 -21.34 -21.44
N ASP A 295 13.62 -20.88 -21.80
CA ASP A 295 14.73 -20.79 -20.86
C ASP A 295 14.51 -19.72 -19.78
N ARG A 296 13.73 -18.70 -20.06
CA ARG A 296 13.42 -17.59 -19.15
C ARG A 296 12.00 -17.65 -18.59
N ALA A 297 11.19 -18.64 -18.95
CA ALA A 297 9.78 -18.70 -18.66
C ALA A 297 9.47 -18.59 -17.15
N ILE A 298 10.25 -19.25 -16.30
CA ILE A 298 10.09 -19.17 -14.84
C ILE A 298 10.26 -17.74 -14.37
N ASN A 299 11.35 -17.07 -14.76
CA ASN A 299 11.62 -15.69 -14.37
C ASN A 299 10.59 -14.71 -14.97
N GLN A 300 10.12 -14.96 -16.19
CA GLN A 300 9.10 -14.15 -16.85
C GLN A 300 7.75 -14.25 -16.14
N LEU A 301 7.32 -15.45 -15.75
CA LEU A 301 6.11 -15.64 -14.93
C LEU A 301 6.24 -14.98 -13.55
N GLU A 302 7.38 -15.18 -12.86
CA GLU A 302 7.62 -14.53 -11.58
C GLU A 302 7.61 -13.00 -11.70
N THR A 303 8.13 -12.43 -12.79
CA THR A 303 8.11 -11.00 -13.06
C THR A 303 6.67 -10.49 -13.20
N LEU A 304 5.82 -11.20 -13.97
CA LEU A 304 4.41 -10.87 -14.12
C LEU A 304 3.65 -10.98 -12.79
N ALA A 305 3.93 -12.03 -12.00
CA ALA A 305 3.35 -12.20 -10.68
C ALA A 305 3.73 -11.05 -9.73
N ARG A 306 5.01 -10.66 -9.68
CA ARG A 306 5.49 -9.52 -8.88
C ARG A 306 4.88 -8.19 -9.31
N ARG A 307 4.47 -8.06 -10.57
CA ARG A 307 3.73 -6.90 -11.09
C ARG A 307 2.22 -6.96 -10.80
N GLY A 308 1.75 -8.01 -10.13
CA GLY A 308 0.38 -8.13 -9.66
C GLY A 308 -0.63 -8.68 -10.66
N TYR A 309 -0.19 -9.23 -11.79
CA TYR A 309 -1.11 -9.83 -12.78
C TYR A 309 -1.78 -11.10 -12.25
N PHE A 310 -1.05 -11.91 -11.49
CA PHE A 310 -1.53 -13.15 -10.85
C PHE A 310 -0.66 -13.52 -9.65
N SER A 311 -1.06 -14.56 -8.92
CA SER A 311 -0.26 -15.12 -7.81
C SER A 311 1.02 -15.78 -8.32
N ILE A 312 2.05 -15.89 -7.46
CA ILE A 312 3.31 -16.55 -7.82
C ILE A 312 3.02 -17.98 -8.24
N PRO A 313 3.57 -18.47 -9.39
CA PRO A 313 3.36 -19.83 -9.84
C PRO A 313 3.94 -20.86 -8.89
N THR A 314 3.19 -21.92 -8.64
CA THR A 314 3.62 -23.08 -7.87
C THR A 314 3.94 -24.25 -8.78
N TYR A 315 4.86 -25.12 -8.35
CA TYR A 315 5.36 -26.25 -9.15
C TYR A 315 5.32 -27.54 -8.34
N LYS A 316 4.62 -28.56 -8.85
CA LYS A 316 4.61 -29.92 -8.29
C LYS A 316 5.35 -30.87 -9.19
N PHE A 317 6.05 -31.84 -8.61
CA PHE A 317 6.84 -32.82 -9.37
C PHE A 317 6.40 -34.23 -9.01
N GLU A 318 6.25 -35.08 -10.06
CA GLU A 318 6.01 -36.49 -9.92
C GLU A 318 7.07 -37.26 -10.77
N GLN A 319 7.56 -38.39 -10.26
CA GLN A 319 8.42 -39.25 -11.02
C GLN A 319 7.57 -40.30 -11.75
N GLU A 320 7.71 -40.37 -13.06
CA GLU A 320 7.04 -41.33 -13.93
C GLU A 320 8.09 -42.14 -14.69
N TYR A 321 7.66 -43.15 -15.45
CA TYR A 321 8.54 -43.93 -16.31
C TYR A 321 8.05 -43.83 -17.75
N ASP A 322 8.99 -43.65 -18.69
CA ASP A 322 8.68 -43.63 -20.12
C ASP A 322 8.34 -45.06 -20.65
N ASN A 323 7.93 -45.12 -21.90
CA ASN A 323 7.59 -46.39 -22.55
C ASN A 323 8.75 -47.41 -22.59
N ASN A 324 9.98 -46.96 -22.32
CA ASN A 324 11.19 -47.80 -22.29
C ASN A 324 11.61 -48.13 -20.85
N GLY A 325 10.84 -47.71 -19.85
CA GLY A 325 11.13 -47.93 -18.43
C GLY A 325 12.17 -46.96 -17.83
N ASN A 326 12.55 -45.87 -18.53
CA ASN A 326 13.46 -44.88 -17.98
C ASN A 326 12.70 -43.89 -17.09
N PRO A 327 13.29 -43.47 -15.96
CA PRO A 327 12.66 -42.48 -15.09
C PRO A 327 12.58 -41.10 -15.76
N VAL A 328 11.40 -40.52 -15.76
CA VAL A 328 11.13 -39.16 -16.24
C VAL A 328 10.44 -38.36 -15.14
N TRP A 329 10.60 -37.06 -15.19
CA TRP A 329 9.98 -36.12 -14.24
C TRP A 329 8.82 -35.41 -14.92
N LYS A 330 7.63 -35.53 -14.32
CA LYS A 330 6.48 -34.71 -14.65
C LYS A 330 6.46 -33.48 -13.70
N CYS A 331 6.35 -32.30 -14.26
CA CYS A 331 6.21 -31.07 -13.53
C CYS A 331 4.86 -30.43 -13.86
N GLU A 332 4.09 -30.09 -12.85
CA GLU A 332 2.85 -29.30 -12.95
C GLU A 332 3.16 -27.87 -12.55
N CYS A 333 2.76 -26.90 -13.37
CA CYS A 333 2.79 -25.47 -13.07
C CYS A 333 1.34 -24.98 -12.87
N TYR A 334 1.08 -24.37 -11.71
CA TYR A 334 -0.24 -23.90 -11.31
C TYR A 334 -0.21 -22.45 -10.86
N ILE A 335 -1.24 -21.68 -11.23
CA ILE A 335 -1.49 -20.30 -10.81
C ILE A 335 -2.95 -20.22 -10.31
N GLU A 336 -3.14 -19.95 -9.02
CA GLU A 336 -4.42 -20.04 -8.32
C GLU A 336 -5.55 -19.23 -8.97
N LYS A 337 -5.28 -17.99 -9.36
CA LYS A 337 -6.28 -17.09 -9.99
C LYS A 337 -6.64 -17.49 -11.42
N VAL A 338 -5.78 -18.23 -12.09
CA VAL A 338 -5.95 -18.62 -13.51
C VAL A 338 -6.82 -19.87 -13.63
N LYS A 339 -6.97 -20.67 -12.57
CA LYS A 339 -7.74 -21.95 -12.54
C LYS A 339 -7.29 -22.99 -13.58
N TYR A 340 -6.12 -22.81 -14.19
CA TYR A 340 -5.53 -23.73 -15.15
C TYR A 340 -4.18 -24.20 -14.62
N TYR A 341 -3.82 -25.40 -14.99
CA TYR A 341 -2.51 -26.00 -14.73
C TYR A 341 -1.94 -26.59 -16.01
N TYR A 342 -0.65 -26.45 -16.16
CA TYR A 342 0.09 -27.06 -17.26
C TYR A 342 1.14 -28.01 -16.72
N PHE A 343 1.24 -29.17 -17.34
CA PHE A 343 2.24 -30.15 -16.96
C PHE A 343 3.13 -30.50 -18.17
N SER A 344 4.38 -30.81 -17.88
CA SER A 344 5.35 -31.28 -18.87
C SER A 344 6.23 -32.37 -18.28
N THR A 345 6.65 -33.30 -19.11
CA THR A 345 7.53 -34.40 -18.73
C THR A 345 8.90 -34.24 -19.37
N SER A 346 9.97 -34.57 -18.63
CA SER A 346 11.34 -34.53 -19.14
C SER A 346 12.24 -35.49 -18.37
N SER A 347 13.40 -35.78 -18.90
CA SER A 347 14.45 -36.59 -18.23
C SER A 347 15.02 -35.88 -16.99
N SER A 348 14.82 -34.55 -16.82
CA SER A 348 15.27 -33.81 -15.64
C SER A 348 14.17 -32.93 -15.08
N LYS A 349 14.13 -32.78 -13.74
CA LYS A 349 13.22 -31.85 -13.04
C LYS A 349 13.31 -30.42 -13.60
N LYS A 350 14.53 -29.95 -13.87
CA LYS A 350 14.78 -28.59 -14.35
C LYS A 350 14.15 -28.32 -15.72
N GLU A 351 14.28 -29.27 -16.65
CA GLU A 351 13.70 -29.12 -18.00
C GLU A 351 12.18 -29.31 -17.98
N ALA A 352 11.66 -30.22 -17.15
CA ALA A 352 10.21 -30.36 -16.93
C ALA A 352 9.60 -29.05 -16.38
N LYS A 353 10.24 -28.44 -15.37
CA LYS A 353 9.82 -27.16 -14.81
C LYS A 353 9.81 -26.03 -15.84
N LYS A 354 10.88 -25.91 -16.63
CA LYS A 354 10.96 -24.88 -17.68
C LYS A 354 9.86 -25.03 -18.73
N SER A 355 9.56 -26.25 -19.14
CA SER A 355 8.54 -26.51 -20.15
C SER A 355 7.14 -26.24 -19.60
N ALA A 356 6.80 -26.72 -18.40
CA ALA A 356 5.52 -26.44 -17.78
C ALA A 356 5.32 -24.92 -17.52
N ALA A 357 6.38 -24.22 -17.09
CA ALA A 357 6.37 -22.77 -16.95
C ALA A 357 6.18 -22.05 -18.29
N PHE A 358 6.77 -22.56 -19.36
CA PHE A 358 6.65 -21.93 -20.68
C PHE A 358 5.22 -22.10 -21.24
N ASP A 359 4.63 -23.28 -21.09
CA ASP A 359 3.25 -23.51 -21.49
C ASP A 359 2.28 -22.61 -20.72
N MET A 360 2.48 -22.45 -19.41
CA MET A 360 1.72 -21.51 -18.57
C MET A 360 1.94 -20.07 -19.02
N LEU A 361 3.18 -19.68 -19.33
CA LEU A 361 3.49 -18.33 -19.81
C LEU A 361 2.77 -18.02 -21.13
N LEU A 362 2.78 -18.92 -22.08
CA LEU A 362 2.08 -18.76 -23.35
C LEU A 362 0.58 -18.60 -23.11
N TYR A 363 0.01 -19.41 -22.25
CA TYR A 363 -1.42 -19.33 -21.91
C TYR A 363 -1.80 -17.96 -21.30
N VAL A 364 -1.06 -17.49 -20.28
CA VAL A 364 -1.39 -16.20 -19.63
C VAL A 364 -1.13 -15.01 -20.56
N LEU A 365 -0.27 -15.15 -21.55
CA LEU A 365 -0.05 -14.17 -22.62
C LEU A 365 -1.09 -14.28 -23.75
N GLY A 366 -2.01 -15.24 -23.70
CA GLY A 366 -3.06 -15.42 -24.70
C GLY A 366 -2.59 -16.03 -26.02
N TYR A 367 -1.42 -16.68 -26.03
CA TYR A 367 -1.02 -17.47 -27.22
C TYR A 367 -1.79 -18.79 -27.22
N GLU A 368 -2.56 -19.05 -28.27
CA GLU A 368 -3.18 -20.36 -28.47
C GLU A 368 -2.09 -21.38 -28.80
N LYS A 369 -2.15 -22.58 -28.18
CA LYS A 369 -1.35 -23.71 -28.64
C LYS A 369 -1.89 -24.08 -30.03
N GLU A 370 -1.06 -23.99 -31.08
CA GLU A 370 -1.31 -24.73 -32.30
C GLU A 370 -1.29 -26.22 -31.92
N ASP A 371 -2.41 -26.93 -32.14
CA ASP A 371 -2.60 -28.36 -31.90
C ASP A 371 -1.65 -29.23 -32.75
#